data_4b9dbce5c243214ffca743d0ac6c7319
#
_entry.id   4b9dbce5c243214ffca743d0ac6c7319
#
_cell.length_a   1.000
_cell.length_b   1.000
_cell.length_c   1.000
_cell.angle_alpha   90.00
_cell.angle_beta   90.00
_cell.angle_gamma   90.00
#
_symmetry.space_group_name_H-M   'P 1'
#
loop_
_entity.id
_entity.type
_entity.pdbx_description
1 polymer ?
#
loop_
_entity_poly.entity_id
_entity_poly.type
_entity_poly.pdbx_seq_one_letter_code
_entity_poly.pdbx_strand_id
1 'polypeptide(L)'
;MREKYNTRWETLDESVATTNSPAIVGEGQVMAEKIGANLINMEHIQLYPFNNPMTGVFYGIEAPSWSGEGLIYVNKDGKRFVNEVAMRDVRAEGILAQGGEAYAIYNQAVADRLNLEEEFADEYARCLEGGVFYKADTLEEVADYFGINAKNLVKTMDKYNEGIKNNNDEFGRTTSMVTMEEGPWFILKGVVSVHHTMGGVEINENAEVLNTKGKVIEGLFAAGEVTGSVHGNNRVGTCAISDITVFGRIAGKNAAANK
;
A
#
# COMPACT_ATOMS: atom_id res chain seq x y z
N MET A 1 19.15 3.21 -3.77
CA MET A 1 18.14 4.17 -4.27
C MET A 1 17.34 4.80 -3.13
N ARG A 2 16.73 4.03 -2.23
CA ARG A 2 15.93 4.57 -1.10
C ARG A 2 16.68 5.63 -0.31
N GLU A 3 17.83 5.32 0.25
CA GLU A 3 18.63 6.22 1.07
C GLU A 3 19.10 7.48 0.32
N LYS A 4 19.41 7.33 -0.99
CA LYS A 4 19.90 8.46 -1.81
C LYS A 4 18.83 9.52 -2.06
N TYR A 5 17.56 9.11 -2.22
CA TYR A 5 16.49 10.00 -2.70
C TYR A 5 15.36 10.21 -1.70
N ASN A 6 15.29 9.43 -0.61
CA ASN A 6 14.24 9.60 0.38
C ASN A 6 14.42 10.90 1.17
N THR A 7 13.50 11.83 0.96
CA THR A 7 13.41 13.09 1.72
C THR A 7 12.08 13.26 2.45
N ARG A 8 11.14 12.33 2.21
CA ARG A 8 9.77 12.41 2.73
C ARG A 8 9.57 11.55 3.98
N TRP A 9 10.12 10.33 3.98
CA TRP A 9 9.83 9.34 5.01
C TRP A 9 10.95 9.31 6.04
N GLU A 10 10.65 9.58 7.30
CA GLU A 10 11.63 9.63 8.38
C GLU A 10 12.40 8.30 8.53
N THR A 11 11.68 7.19 8.34
CA THR A 11 12.24 5.84 8.44
C THR A 11 11.99 5.04 7.16
N LEU A 12 12.84 5.19 6.16
CA LEU A 12 12.81 4.39 4.94
C LEU A 12 14.18 3.78 4.66
N ASP A 13 14.65 2.98 5.58
CA ASP A 13 15.89 2.22 5.47
C ASP A 13 15.65 0.80 4.91
N GLU A 14 16.66 -0.03 4.94
CA GLU A 14 16.60 -1.41 4.44
C GLU A 14 15.69 -2.32 5.28
N SER A 15 15.31 -1.93 6.49
CA SER A 15 14.39 -2.70 7.34
C SER A 15 12.94 -2.64 6.85
N VAL A 16 12.57 -1.58 6.10
CA VAL A 16 11.24 -1.47 5.50
C VAL A 16 11.13 -2.43 4.32
N ALA A 17 10.20 -3.37 4.41
CA ALA A 17 9.94 -4.39 3.40
C ALA A 17 9.54 -3.79 2.04
N THR A 18 9.39 -4.62 1.02
CA THR A 18 8.92 -4.22 -0.31
C THR A 18 7.85 -5.18 -0.81
N THR A 19 6.86 -4.66 -1.53
CA THR A 19 5.88 -5.48 -2.24
C THR A 19 6.43 -6.03 -3.56
N ASN A 20 7.61 -5.58 -3.97
CA ASN A 20 8.23 -5.95 -5.24
C ASN A 20 9.11 -7.20 -5.11
N SER A 21 9.40 -7.83 -6.26
CA SER A 21 10.43 -8.87 -6.34
C SER A 21 11.79 -8.33 -5.86
N PRO A 22 12.59 -9.13 -5.15
CA PRO A 22 13.97 -8.76 -4.77
C PRO A 22 14.87 -8.39 -5.97
N ALA A 23 14.51 -8.80 -7.19
CA ALA A 23 15.21 -8.44 -8.41
C ALA A 23 14.96 -6.97 -8.86
N ILE A 24 14.00 -6.26 -8.29
CA ILE A 24 13.69 -4.87 -8.64
C ILE A 24 14.59 -3.93 -7.82
N VAL A 25 15.73 -3.57 -8.36
CA VAL A 25 16.77 -2.79 -7.68
C VAL A 25 17.06 -1.42 -8.31
N GLY A 26 16.29 -1.01 -9.34
CA GLY A 26 16.41 0.30 -9.98
C GLY A 26 17.52 0.39 -11.05
N GLU A 27 17.91 -0.72 -11.63
CA GLU A 27 19.00 -0.78 -12.64
C GLU A 27 18.72 0.12 -13.84
N GLY A 28 17.48 0.16 -14.33
CA GLY A 28 17.08 0.99 -15.47
C GLY A 28 17.35 2.48 -15.23
N GLN A 29 17.00 2.99 -14.05
CA GLN A 29 17.26 4.38 -13.66
C GLN A 29 18.76 4.64 -13.52
N VAL A 30 19.51 3.71 -12.90
CA VAL A 30 20.97 3.82 -12.75
C VAL A 30 21.68 3.82 -14.10
N MET A 31 21.27 2.96 -15.03
CA MET A 31 21.84 2.92 -16.40
C MET A 31 21.55 4.21 -17.17
N ALA A 32 20.32 4.69 -17.10
CA ALA A 32 19.92 5.94 -17.76
C ALA A 32 20.69 7.16 -17.19
N GLU A 33 20.82 7.27 -15.87
CA GLU A 33 21.60 8.33 -15.21
C GLU A 33 23.05 8.35 -15.71
N LYS A 34 23.71 7.18 -15.84
CA LYS A 34 25.10 7.07 -16.30
C LYS A 34 25.34 7.59 -17.71
N ILE A 35 24.35 7.57 -18.56
CA ILE A 35 24.43 8.11 -19.95
C ILE A 35 23.84 9.52 -20.06
N GLY A 36 23.57 10.18 -18.93
CA GLY A 36 23.17 11.57 -18.86
C GLY A 36 21.68 11.84 -18.90
N ALA A 37 20.83 10.82 -18.70
CA ALA A 37 19.39 11.02 -18.54
C ALA A 37 19.11 11.85 -17.28
N ASN A 38 18.09 12.71 -17.36
CA ASN A 38 17.57 13.42 -16.22
C ASN A 38 16.67 12.50 -15.36
N LEU A 39 16.88 12.50 -14.07
CA LEU A 39 15.99 11.83 -13.09
C LEU A 39 15.19 12.88 -12.36
N ILE A 40 13.86 12.72 -12.33
CA ILE A 40 12.93 13.69 -11.73
C ILE A 40 12.07 13.03 -10.66
N ASN A 41 11.64 13.82 -9.68
CA ASN A 41 10.71 13.40 -8.60
C ASN A 41 11.14 12.15 -7.83
N MET A 42 12.45 11.91 -7.72
CA MET A 42 13.01 10.68 -7.14
C MET A 42 12.66 10.50 -5.65
N GLU A 43 12.28 11.58 -4.97
CA GLU A 43 11.77 11.58 -3.59
C GLU A 43 10.34 11.03 -3.48
N HIS A 44 9.61 10.91 -4.59
CA HIS A 44 8.24 10.43 -4.59
C HIS A 44 8.20 8.89 -4.57
N ILE A 45 8.38 8.31 -3.39
CA ILE A 45 8.33 6.87 -3.12
C ILE A 45 6.99 6.55 -2.46
N GLN A 46 6.18 5.70 -3.10
CA GLN A 46 4.90 5.26 -2.54
C GLN A 46 5.09 4.09 -1.58
N LEU A 47 4.53 4.22 -0.39
CA LEU A 47 4.39 3.13 0.55
C LEU A 47 3.01 2.47 0.42
N TYR A 48 2.95 1.15 0.48
CA TYR A 48 1.70 0.43 0.67
C TYR A 48 1.47 0.27 2.18
N PRO A 49 0.29 0.67 2.68
CA PRO A 49 0.12 0.89 4.11
C PRO A 49 0.07 -0.40 4.95
N PHE A 50 -0.50 -1.49 4.41
CA PHE A 50 -0.75 -2.68 5.20
C PHE A 50 -0.34 -3.95 4.43
N ASN A 51 0.71 -4.60 4.88
CA ASN A 51 1.32 -5.74 4.21
C ASN A 51 1.66 -6.85 5.19
N ASN A 52 1.76 -8.07 4.68
CA ASN A 52 2.18 -9.23 5.45
C ASN A 52 3.63 -9.07 5.94
N PRO A 53 3.89 -9.04 7.26
CA PRO A 53 5.24 -8.86 7.78
C PRO A 53 6.21 -10.00 7.46
N MET A 54 5.70 -11.20 7.09
CA MET A 54 6.54 -12.33 6.69
C MET A 54 7.09 -12.17 5.27
N THR A 55 6.36 -11.50 4.39
CA THR A 55 6.68 -11.44 2.94
C THR A 55 6.89 -10.03 2.41
N GLY A 56 6.39 -9.01 3.12
CA GLY A 56 6.34 -7.63 2.65
C GLY A 56 5.25 -7.35 1.61
N VAL A 57 4.54 -8.38 1.12
CA VAL A 57 3.51 -8.26 0.09
C VAL A 57 2.14 -8.00 0.72
N PHE A 58 1.25 -7.31 0.02
CA PHE A 58 -0.11 -7.05 0.49
C PHE A 58 -0.91 -8.36 0.66
N TYR A 59 -1.86 -8.34 1.58
CA TYR A 59 -2.76 -9.45 1.85
C TYR A 59 -3.96 -9.46 0.89
N GLY A 60 -4.35 -10.63 0.38
CA GLY A 60 -5.67 -10.85 -0.21
C GLY A 60 -6.78 -10.78 0.85
N ILE A 61 -6.53 -11.38 2.02
CA ILE A 61 -7.47 -11.39 3.16
C ILE A 61 -7.69 -10.03 3.83
N GLU A 62 -6.97 -8.98 3.42
CA GLU A 62 -7.22 -7.57 3.81
C GLU A 62 -8.14 -6.85 2.80
N ALA A 63 -8.76 -7.61 1.88
CA ALA A 63 -9.68 -7.08 0.86
C ALA A 63 -10.78 -6.15 1.40
N PRO A 64 -11.31 -6.26 2.64
CA PRO A 64 -12.28 -5.30 3.18
C PRO A 64 -11.82 -3.84 3.10
N SER A 65 -10.53 -3.55 3.15
CA SER A 65 -9.98 -2.18 3.09
C SER A 65 -10.18 -1.47 1.75
N TRP A 66 -10.38 -2.22 0.65
CA TRP A 66 -10.56 -1.63 -0.69
C TRP A 66 -11.84 -2.04 -1.41
N SER A 67 -12.62 -2.96 -0.83
CA SER A 67 -13.86 -3.48 -1.44
C SER A 67 -15.12 -2.70 -1.08
N GLY A 68 -15.02 -1.73 -0.19
CA GLY A 68 -16.18 -0.99 0.31
C GLY A 68 -16.82 -1.59 1.57
N GLU A 69 -16.19 -2.62 2.15
CA GLU A 69 -16.64 -3.31 3.35
C GLU A 69 -16.08 -2.72 4.65
N GLY A 70 -16.50 -3.26 5.79
CA GLY A 70 -16.04 -2.84 7.11
C GLY A 70 -14.68 -3.44 7.48
N LEU A 71 -13.78 -2.57 7.92
CA LEU A 71 -12.49 -2.93 8.53
C LEU A 71 -11.99 -1.72 9.31
N ILE A 72 -11.32 -1.95 10.45
CA ILE A 72 -10.62 -0.90 11.19
C ILE A 72 -9.15 -1.28 11.38
N TYR A 73 -8.28 -0.25 11.46
CA TYR A 73 -6.90 -0.42 11.91
C TYR A 73 -6.76 0.05 13.35
N VAL A 74 -6.12 -0.78 14.17
CA VAL A 74 -5.81 -0.44 15.56
C VAL A 74 -4.31 -0.61 15.86
N ASN A 75 -3.84 0.12 16.85
CA ASN A 75 -2.49 -0.03 17.41
C ASN A 75 -2.47 -0.99 18.60
N LYS A 76 -1.31 -1.17 19.24
CA LYS A 76 -1.14 -2.01 20.45
C LYS A 76 -2.02 -1.59 21.63
N ASP A 77 -2.39 -0.31 21.70
CA ASP A 77 -3.33 0.16 22.73
C ASP A 77 -4.79 -0.19 22.42
N GLY A 78 -5.09 -0.86 21.33
CA GLY A 78 -6.45 -1.18 20.88
C GLY A 78 -7.23 0.03 20.38
N LYS A 79 -6.56 1.08 19.89
CA LYS A 79 -7.16 2.32 19.42
C LYS A 79 -6.99 2.50 17.92
N ARG A 80 -8.05 2.96 17.25
CA ARG A 80 -7.97 3.47 15.88
C ARG A 80 -7.09 4.72 15.84
N PHE A 81 -6.46 4.99 14.73
CA PHE A 81 -5.53 6.11 14.56
C PHE A 81 -5.60 6.76 13.18
N VAL A 82 -6.37 6.22 12.24
CA VAL A 82 -6.46 6.71 10.86
C VAL A 82 -7.80 6.37 10.24
N ASN A 83 -8.16 7.07 9.17
CA ASN A 83 -9.23 6.67 8.27
C ASN A 83 -8.73 5.57 7.33
N GLU A 84 -9.27 4.38 7.44
CA GLU A 84 -8.82 3.18 6.72
C GLU A 84 -9.11 3.20 5.21
N VAL A 85 -9.95 4.12 4.77
CA VAL A 85 -10.23 4.35 3.34
C VAL A 85 -9.55 5.60 2.78
N ALA A 86 -8.70 6.26 3.57
CA ALA A 86 -7.88 7.37 3.11
C ALA A 86 -6.84 6.93 2.06
N MET A 87 -6.18 7.89 1.43
CA MET A 87 -5.09 7.64 0.49
C MET A 87 -3.96 6.82 1.12
N ARG A 88 -3.21 6.10 0.30
CA ARG A 88 -2.16 5.17 0.75
C ARG A 88 -1.10 5.83 1.63
N ASP A 89 -0.66 7.03 1.27
CA ASP A 89 0.32 7.80 2.03
C ASP A 89 -0.20 8.19 3.41
N VAL A 90 -1.44 8.66 3.52
CA VAL A 90 -2.07 9.00 4.81
C VAL A 90 -2.13 7.78 5.73
N ARG A 91 -2.54 6.63 5.20
CA ARG A 91 -2.59 5.38 5.97
C ARG A 91 -1.18 4.90 6.37
N ALA A 92 -0.21 4.97 5.45
CA ALA A 92 1.17 4.58 5.71
C ALA A 92 1.80 5.47 6.79
N GLU A 93 1.62 6.80 6.72
CA GLU A 93 2.05 7.75 7.75
C GLU A 93 1.42 7.43 9.11
N GLY A 94 0.11 7.14 9.12
CA GLY A 94 -0.59 6.72 10.33
C GLY A 94 0.02 5.48 10.97
N ILE A 95 0.34 4.45 10.18
CA ILE A 95 0.95 3.21 10.68
C ILE A 95 2.41 3.44 11.13
N LEU A 96 3.19 4.21 10.38
CA LEU A 96 4.56 4.58 10.77
C LEU A 96 4.58 5.32 12.12
N ALA A 97 3.62 6.21 12.36
CA ALA A 97 3.46 6.91 13.64
C ALA A 97 3.11 5.97 14.81
N GLN A 98 2.63 4.74 14.54
CA GLN A 98 2.41 3.70 15.55
C GLN A 98 3.61 2.76 15.73
N GLY A 99 4.78 3.09 15.18
CA GLY A 99 5.97 2.24 15.23
C GLY A 99 6.12 1.29 14.04
N GLY A 100 5.39 1.52 12.95
CA GLY A 100 5.49 0.78 11.68
C GLY A 100 4.65 -0.50 11.61
N GLU A 101 3.88 -0.83 12.65
CA GLU A 101 2.94 -1.96 12.65
C GLU A 101 1.52 -1.54 13.06
N ALA A 102 0.54 -2.25 12.54
CA ALA A 102 -0.88 -2.08 12.88
C ALA A 102 -1.62 -3.42 12.83
N TYR A 103 -2.84 -3.43 13.32
CA TYR A 103 -3.72 -4.60 13.31
C TYR A 103 -5.02 -4.26 12.60
N ALA A 104 -5.33 -5.01 11.54
CA ALA A 104 -6.60 -4.90 10.83
C ALA A 104 -7.62 -5.86 11.44
N ILE A 105 -8.83 -5.35 11.71
CA ILE A 105 -9.90 -6.12 12.35
C ILE A 105 -11.18 -6.00 11.53
N TYR A 106 -11.81 -7.14 11.26
CA TYR A 106 -13.14 -7.26 10.68
C TYR A 106 -13.86 -8.50 11.24
N ASN A 107 -15.15 -8.65 10.94
CA ASN A 107 -15.94 -9.76 11.46
C ASN A 107 -16.37 -10.76 10.38
N GLN A 108 -16.98 -11.88 10.80
CA GLN A 108 -17.46 -12.93 9.91
C GLN A 108 -18.41 -12.41 8.84
N ALA A 109 -19.33 -11.51 9.18
CA ALA A 109 -20.26 -10.96 8.21
C ALA A 109 -19.56 -10.21 7.05
N VAL A 110 -18.43 -9.57 7.31
CA VAL A 110 -17.58 -8.96 6.27
C VAL A 110 -16.88 -10.04 5.45
N ALA A 111 -16.31 -11.06 6.11
CA ALA A 111 -15.64 -12.16 5.43
C ALA A 111 -16.58 -12.92 4.48
N ASP A 112 -17.82 -13.17 4.92
CA ASP A 112 -18.85 -13.89 4.15
C ASP A 112 -19.27 -13.10 2.91
N ARG A 113 -19.48 -11.78 3.02
CA ARG A 113 -19.87 -10.94 1.88
C ARG A 113 -18.82 -10.93 0.77
N LEU A 114 -17.57 -11.11 1.10
CA LEU A 114 -16.45 -11.15 0.17
C LEU A 114 -15.98 -12.58 -0.15
N ASN A 115 -16.64 -13.60 0.40
CA ASN A 115 -16.25 -15.00 0.28
C ASN A 115 -14.76 -15.26 0.59
N LEU A 116 -14.22 -14.55 1.60
CA LEU A 116 -12.78 -14.53 1.84
C LEU A 116 -12.22 -15.89 2.28
N GLU A 117 -12.96 -16.64 3.10
CA GLU A 117 -12.47 -17.92 3.64
C GLU A 117 -12.36 -19.00 2.56
N GLU A 118 -13.17 -18.95 1.50
CA GLU A 118 -13.04 -19.84 0.34
C GLU A 118 -12.00 -19.34 -0.65
N GLU A 119 -12.06 -18.05 -1.02
CA GLU A 119 -11.18 -17.43 -2.02
C GLU A 119 -9.70 -17.42 -1.57
N PHE A 120 -9.45 -17.23 -0.28
CA PHE A 120 -8.10 -17.09 0.30
C PHE A 120 -7.77 -18.16 1.35
N ALA A 121 -8.35 -19.35 1.29
CA ALA A 121 -8.16 -20.42 2.28
C ALA A 121 -6.68 -20.71 2.57
N ASP A 122 -5.86 -20.81 1.53
CA ASP A 122 -4.43 -21.06 1.65
C ASP A 122 -3.67 -19.90 2.30
N GLU A 123 -4.12 -18.66 2.08
CA GLU A 123 -3.51 -17.50 2.70
C GLU A 123 -3.82 -17.45 4.19
N TYR A 124 -5.06 -17.70 4.59
CA TYR A 124 -5.46 -17.82 5.99
C TYR A 124 -4.62 -18.89 6.73
N ALA A 125 -4.47 -20.08 6.12
CA ALA A 125 -3.69 -21.15 6.72
C ALA A 125 -2.22 -20.74 6.93
N ARG A 126 -1.59 -20.18 5.91
CA ARG A 126 -0.19 -19.71 6.00
C ARG A 126 -0.03 -18.57 7.02
N CYS A 127 -0.98 -17.64 7.06
CA CYS A 127 -0.93 -16.51 7.99
C CYS A 127 -1.17 -16.94 9.45
N LEU A 128 -2.02 -17.93 9.67
CA LEU A 128 -2.23 -18.53 11.00
C LEU A 128 -0.96 -19.27 11.46
N GLU A 129 -0.37 -20.11 10.61
CA GLU A 129 0.90 -20.81 10.90
C GLU A 129 2.04 -19.82 11.18
N GLY A 130 2.09 -18.73 10.43
CA GLY A 130 3.08 -17.66 10.60
C GLY A 130 2.82 -16.72 11.77
N GLY A 131 1.71 -16.89 12.52
CA GLY A 131 1.39 -16.06 13.69
C GLY A 131 1.07 -14.59 13.37
N VAL A 132 0.61 -14.30 12.13
CA VAL A 132 0.26 -12.94 11.68
C VAL A 132 -1.24 -12.77 11.44
N PHE A 133 -2.01 -13.82 11.67
CA PHE A 133 -3.47 -13.85 11.60
C PHE A 133 -4.03 -14.68 12.75
N TYR A 134 -5.20 -14.28 13.23
CA TYR A 134 -5.99 -15.09 14.17
C TYR A 134 -7.49 -14.84 13.97
N LYS A 135 -8.31 -15.85 14.31
CA LYS A 135 -9.78 -15.79 14.30
C LYS A 135 -10.30 -16.32 15.61
N ALA A 136 -11.22 -15.62 16.25
CA ALA A 136 -11.86 -16.05 17.49
C ALA A 136 -13.28 -15.47 17.63
N ASP A 137 -14.03 -15.96 18.61
CA ASP A 137 -15.42 -15.58 18.80
C ASP A 137 -15.58 -14.18 19.39
N THR A 138 -14.59 -13.70 20.17
CA THR A 138 -14.65 -12.42 20.88
C THR A 138 -13.52 -11.48 20.50
N LEU A 139 -13.74 -10.16 20.66
CA LEU A 139 -12.69 -9.13 20.50
C LEU A 139 -11.58 -9.27 21.52
N GLU A 140 -11.90 -9.73 22.72
CA GLU A 140 -10.94 -9.97 23.79
C GLU A 140 -9.95 -11.06 23.39
N GLU A 141 -10.42 -12.18 22.84
CA GLU A 141 -9.57 -13.30 22.41
C GLU A 141 -8.62 -12.89 21.27
N VAL A 142 -9.09 -12.15 20.26
CA VAL A 142 -8.22 -11.68 19.19
C VAL A 142 -7.22 -10.63 19.68
N ALA A 143 -7.59 -9.81 20.66
CA ALA A 143 -6.71 -8.85 21.29
C ALA A 143 -5.60 -9.53 22.09
N ASP A 144 -5.97 -10.52 22.91
CA ASP A 144 -5.04 -11.27 23.76
C ASP A 144 -3.99 -12.00 22.93
N TYR A 145 -4.38 -12.56 21.75
CA TYR A 145 -3.45 -13.26 20.87
C TYR A 145 -2.25 -12.39 20.45
N PHE A 146 -2.51 -11.13 20.14
CA PHE A 146 -1.47 -10.17 19.73
C PHE A 146 -0.97 -9.27 20.88
N GLY A 147 -1.47 -9.44 22.10
CA GLY A 147 -1.13 -8.60 23.26
C GLY A 147 -1.61 -7.15 23.08
N ILE A 148 -2.78 -6.96 22.48
CA ILE A 148 -3.46 -5.67 22.33
C ILE A 148 -4.31 -5.41 23.57
N ASN A 149 -4.50 -4.14 23.93
CA ASN A 149 -5.37 -3.78 25.04
C ASN A 149 -6.84 -4.10 24.71
N ALA A 150 -7.33 -5.25 25.16
CA ALA A 150 -8.68 -5.76 24.88
C ALA A 150 -9.79 -4.78 25.31
N LYS A 151 -9.67 -4.19 26.50
CA LYS A 151 -10.65 -3.22 27.00
C LYS A 151 -10.78 -1.98 26.10
N ASN A 152 -9.68 -1.51 25.57
CA ASN A 152 -9.69 -0.39 24.63
C ASN A 152 -10.24 -0.84 23.28
N LEU A 153 -9.88 -2.04 22.80
CA LEU A 153 -10.36 -2.56 21.52
C LEU A 153 -11.89 -2.66 21.48
N VAL A 154 -12.53 -3.22 22.51
CA VAL A 154 -14.00 -3.29 22.62
C VAL A 154 -14.60 -1.88 22.53
N LYS A 155 -14.10 -0.93 23.33
CA LYS A 155 -14.57 0.45 23.28
C LYS A 155 -14.36 1.13 21.91
N THR A 156 -13.26 0.79 21.25
CA THR A 156 -12.96 1.29 19.92
C THR A 156 -13.97 0.79 18.90
N MET A 157 -14.32 -0.51 18.97
CA MET A 157 -15.34 -1.10 18.10
C MET A 157 -16.73 -0.52 18.36
N ASP A 158 -17.13 -0.36 19.63
CA ASP A 158 -18.39 0.29 19.99
C ASP A 158 -18.49 1.70 19.41
N LYS A 159 -17.42 2.51 19.60
CA LYS A 159 -17.35 3.88 19.09
C LYS A 159 -17.36 3.95 17.56
N TYR A 160 -16.66 3.01 16.90
CA TYR A 160 -16.68 2.87 15.45
C TYR A 160 -18.12 2.61 14.97
N ASN A 161 -18.79 1.59 15.52
CA ASN A 161 -20.15 1.23 15.15
C ASN A 161 -21.14 2.37 15.39
N GLU A 162 -21.03 3.08 16.52
CA GLU A 162 -21.84 4.26 16.80
C GLU A 162 -21.61 5.38 15.77
N GLY A 163 -20.35 5.65 15.44
CA GLY A 163 -19.97 6.63 14.41
C GLY A 163 -20.55 6.29 13.05
N ILE A 164 -20.49 5.02 12.64
CA ILE A 164 -21.07 4.54 11.37
C ILE A 164 -22.59 4.73 11.36
N LYS A 165 -23.31 4.30 12.42
CA LYS A 165 -24.77 4.44 12.55
C LYS A 165 -25.22 5.89 12.47
N ASN A 166 -24.45 6.80 13.02
CA ASN A 166 -24.75 8.22 13.07
C ASN A 166 -24.18 9.01 11.87
N ASN A 167 -23.54 8.34 10.91
CA ASN A 167 -22.82 8.96 9.79
C ASN A 167 -21.81 10.04 10.24
N ASN A 168 -21.12 9.76 11.33
CA ASN A 168 -20.16 10.67 11.98
C ASN A 168 -18.94 9.89 12.50
N ASP A 169 -18.13 9.37 11.59
CA ASP A 169 -16.90 8.65 11.94
C ASP A 169 -15.83 9.60 12.50
N GLU A 170 -15.15 9.18 13.56
CA GLU A 170 -14.11 9.97 14.27
C GLU A 170 -12.96 10.44 13.37
N PHE A 171 -12.61 9.65 12.34
CA PHE A 171 -11.52 9.92 11.41
C PHE A 171 -12.01 10.46 10.05
N GLY A 172 -13.28 10.85 9.97
CA GLY A 172 -13.85 11.43 8.75
C GLY A 172 -14.08 10.43 7.63
N ARG A 173 -14.29 9.16 7.95
CA ARG A 173 -14.67 8.12 6.99
C ARG A 173 -16.07 8.39 6.46
N THR A 174 -16.23 8.47 5.13
CA THR A 174 -17.49 8.77 4.45
C THR A 174 -17.91 7.69 3.46
N THR A 175 -17.07 6.71 3.23
CA THR A 175 -17.32 5.53 2.37
C THR A 175 -17.04 4.26 3.16
N SER A 176 -17.50 3.11 2.67
CA SER A 176 -17.37 1.83 3.39
C SER A 176 -17.92 1.90 4.82
N MET A 177 -19.10 2.53 4.95
CA MET A 177 -19.77 2.79 6.24
C MET A 177 -20.54 1.53 6.66
N VAL A 178 -19.81 0.49 7.05
CA VAL A 178 -20.34 -0.83 7.42
C VAL A 178 -20.08 -1.09 8.89
N THR A 179 -21.14 -1.37 9.67
CA THR A 179 -21.00 -1.76 11.08
C THR A 179 -20.49 -3.19 11.22
N MET A 180 -19.77 -3.44 12.31
CA MET A 180 -19.27 -4.76 12.71
C MET A 180 -19.66 -4.99 14.17
N GLU A 181 -20.78 -5.68 14.41
CA GLU A 181 -21.40 -5.74 15.74
C GLU A 181 -21.14 -7.07 16.46
N GLU A 182 -21.04 -8.15 15.70
CA GLU A 182 -20.91 -9.51 16.25
C GLU A 182 -19.77 -10.26 15.62
N GLY A 183 -19.13 -11.17 16.39
CA GLY A 183 -18.12 -12.10 15.92
C GLY A 183 -18.68 -13.25 15.07
N PRO A 184 -17.87 -14.22 14.72
CA PRO A 184 -16.43 -14.29 14.96
C PRO A 184 -15.63 -13.13 14.35
N TRP A 185 -14.47 -12.85 14.97
CA TRP A 185 -13.59 -11.75 14.61
C TRP A 185 -12.30 -12.24 13.95
N PHE A 186 -11.85 -11.50 12.97
CA PHE A 186 -10.59 -11.72 12.26
C PHE A 186 -9.64 -10.59 12.60
N ILE A 187 -8.40 -10.93 12.92
CA ILE A 187 -7.33 -9.96 13.16
C ILE A 187 -6.09 -10.33 12.36
N LEU A 188 -5.51 -9.33 11.70
CA LEU A 188 -4.27 -9.46 10.95
C LEU A 188 -3.25 -8.45 11.47
N LYS A 189 -2.00 -8.89 11.60
CA LYS A 189 -0.87 -8.01 11.83
C LYS A 189 -0.34 -7.51 10.49
N GLY A 190 -0.10 -6.21 10.34
CA GLY A 190 0.43 -5.63 9.12
C GLY A 190 1.53 -4.63 9.37
N VAL A 191 2.38 -4.45 8.35
CA VAL A 191 3.49 -3.49 8.32
C VAL A 191 3.44 -2.66 7.04
N VAL A 192 4.10 -1.50 7.04
CA VAL A 192 4.28 -0.68 5.84
C VAL A 192 5.36 -1.29 4.95
N SER A 193 5.17 -1.25 3.63
CA SER A 193 6.17 -1.69 2.65
C SER A 193 6.34 -0.67 1.52
N VAL A 194 7.53 -0.59 0.95
CA VAL A 194 7.77 0.14 -0.31
C VAL A 194 7.01 -0.54 -1.44
N HIS A 195 6.32 0.25 -2.26
CA HIS A 195 5.44 -0.30 -3.29
C HIS A 195 5.75 0.16 -4.70
N HIS A 196 5.85 1.48 -4.93
CA HIS A 196 6.01 2.06 -6.26
C HIS A 196 6.87 3.33 -6.21
N THR A 197 7.63 3.60 -7.25
CA THR A 197 8.29 4.90 -7.43
C THR A 197 7.53 5.72 -8.46
N MET A 198 7.16 6.97 -8.12
CA MET A 198 6.57 7.92 -9.06
C MET A 198 7.64 8.78 -9.71
N GLY A 199 8.83 8.84 -9.11
CA GLY A 199 10.03 9.42 -9.69
C GLY A 199 10.77 8.44 -10.59
N GLY A 200 11.55 8.97 -11.53
CA GLY A 200 12.32 8.17 -12.48
C GLY A 200 12.91 9.00 -13.61
N VAL A 201 13.18 8.32 -14.70
CA VAL A 201 13.74 8.92 -15.92
C VAL A 201 12.74 9.90 -16.55
N GLU A 202 13.19 11.11 -16.85
CA GLU A 202 12.36 12.10 -17.55
C GLU A 202 12.16 11.73 -19.01
N ILE A 203 10.89 11.71 -19.44
CA ILE A 203 10.48 11.47 -20.83
C ILE A 203 9.58 12.59 -21.35
N ASN A 204 9.53 12.73 -22.67
CA ASN A 204 8.53 13.56 -23.34
C ASN A 204 7.29 12.74 -23.77
N GLU A 205 6.33 13.39 -24.46
CA GLU A 205 5.11 12.77 -24.96
C GLU A 205 5.33 11.64 -25.99
N ASN A 206 6.51 11.56 -26.56
CA ASN A 206 6.93 10.50 -27.47
C ASN A 206 7.65 9.35 -26.76
N ALA A 207 7.72 9.39 -25.43
CA ALA A 207 8.48 8.46 -24.57
C ALA A 207 10.00 8.47 -24.85
N GLU A 208 10.52 9.54 -25.45
CA GLU A 208 11.96 9.77 -25.64
C GLU A 208 12.57 10.27 -24.32
N VAL A 209 13.71 9.72 -23.93
CA VAL A 209 14.39 10.11 -22.70
C VAL A 209 15.08 11.46 -22.87
N LEU A 210 14.92 12.34 -21.88
CA LEU A 210 15.56 13.65 -21.84
C LEU A 210 16.83 13.63 -20.97
N ASN A 211 17.82 14.39 -21.40
CA ASN A 211 19.02 14.64 -20.61
C ASN A 211 18.83 15.84 -19.65
N THR A 212 19.81 16.08 -18.77
CA THR A 212 19.80 17.18 -17.78
C THR A 212 19.70 18.60 -18.38
N LYS A 213 19.78 18.75 -19.70
CA LYS A 213 19.61 20.01 -20.44
C LYS A 213 18.24 20.06 -21.16
N GLY A 214 17.34 19.12 -20.90
CA GLY A 214 16.03 19.00 -21.54
C GLY A 214 16.07 18.59 -23.02
N LYS A 215 17.18 18.01 -23.50
CA LYS A 215 17.32 17.52 -24.88
C LYS A 215 17.15 16.02 -24.94
N VAL A 216 16.53 15.53 -26.00
CA VAL A 216 16.38 14.10 -26.29
C VAL A 216 17.75 13.41 -26.35
N ILE A 217 17.85 12.24 -25.72
CA ILE A 217 18.96 11.29 -25.92
C ILE A 217 18.55 10.39 -27.09
N GLU A 218 19.16 10.56 -28.23
CA GLU A 218 18.80 9.83 -29.47
C GLU A 218 18.86 8.31 -29.27
N GLY A 219 17.80 7.63 -29.75
CA GLY A 219 17.68 6.17 -29.68
C GLY A 219 17.30 5.61 -28.30
N LEU A 220 17.10 6.45 -27.28
CA LEU A 220 16.73 6.00 -25.96
C LEU A 220 15.27 6.34 -25.65
N PHE A 221 14.48 5.30 -25.34
CA PHE A 221 13.06 5.39 -24.96
C PHE A 221 12.83 4.71 -23.62
N ALA A 222 11.88 5.22 -22.84
CA ALA A 222 11.51 4.62 -21.56
C ALA A 222 10.00 4.73 -21.32
N ALA A 223 9.43 3.75 -20.58
CA ALA A 223 8.02 3.72 -20.23
C ALA A 223 7.79 2.92 -18.93
N GLY A 224 6.70 3.21 -18.23
CA GLY A 224 6.32 2.54 -16.99
C GLY A 224 7.08 3.06 -15.77
N GLU A 225 7.16 2.27 -14.71
CA GLU A 225 7.67 2.70 -13.39
C GLU A 225 9.11 3.23 -13.41
N VAL A 226 9.91 2.90 -14.41
CA VAL A 226 11.27 3.45 -14.59
C VAL A 226 11.24 4.96 -14.90
N THR A 227 10.10 5.50 -15.37
CA THR A 227 9.92 6.91 -15.73
C THR A 227 9.33 7.72 -14.59
N GLY A 228 9.63 9.02 -14.58
CA GLY A 228 9.07 9.98 -13.62
C GLY A 228 7.93 10.81 -14.21
N SER A 229 7.23 11.56 -13.37
CA SER A 229 6.23 12.60 -13.65
C SER A 229 4.81 12.17 -14.05
N VAL A 230 4.55 10.94 -14.43
CA VAL A 230 3.20 10.51 -14.86
C VAL A 230 2.20 10.51 -13.70
N HIS A 231 2.63 10.12 -12.51
CA HIS A 231 1.74 9.88 -11.35
C HIS A 231 1.77 10.98 -10.29
N GLY A 232 2.52 12.06 -10.48
CA GLY A 232 2.71 13.08 -9.45
C GLY A 232 3.42 12.53 -8.21
N ASN A 233 2.96 12.93 -7.02
CA ASN A 233 3.60 12.55 -5.75
C ASN A 233 2.98 11.32 -5.07
N ASN A 234 1.83 10.82 -5.56
CA ASN A 234 1.15 9.65 -4.99
C ASN A 234 0.25 8.99 -6.05
N ARG A 235 0.54 7.76 -6.42
CA ARG A 235 -0.16 7.04 -7.49
C ARG A 235 -1.50 6.46 -7.01
N VAL A 236 -2.57 6.73 -7.75
CA VAL A 236 -3.86 6.05 -7.56
C VAL A 236 -3.74 4.57 -7.97
N GLY A 237 -4.40 3.69 -7.24
CA GLY A 237 -4.43 2.26 -7.54
C GLY A 237 -4.84 2.00 -8.99
N THR A 238 -4.26 0.97 -9.61
CA THR A 238 -4.45 0.55 -11.02
C THR A 238 -3.92 1.49 -12.10
N CYS A 239 -3.72 2.79 -11.86
CA CYS A 239 -3.23 3.75 -12.86
C CYS A 239 -1.89 3.37 -13.51
N ALA A 240 -1.06 2.56 -12.84
CA ALA A 240 0.15 2.01 -13.45
C ALA A 240 -0.14 1.19 -14.71
N ILE A 241 -1.28 0.47 -14.77
CA ILE A 241 -1.67 -0.32 -15.96
C ILE A 241 -1.96 0.60 -17.16
N SER A 242 -2.60 1.74 -16.92
CA SER A 242 -2.84 2.73 -17.98
C SER A 242 -1.51 3.33 -18.48
N ASP A 243 -0.62 3.69 -17.56
CA ASP A 243 0.70 4.22 -17.85
C ASP A 243 1.53 3.26 -18.73
N ILE A 244 1.76 2.02 -18.26
CA ILE A 244 2.55 1.03 -19.01
C ILE A 244 1.92 0.68 -20.38
N THR A 245 0.58 0.71 -20.47
CA THR A 245 -0.12 0.42 -21.73
C THR A 245 0.04 1.55 -22.74
N VAL A 246 -0.14 2.79 -22.31
CA VAL A 246 -0.05 3.97 -23.18
C VAL A 246 1.38 4.24 -23.60
N PHE A 247 2.26 4.51 -22.62
CA PHE A 247 3.65 4.87 -22.89
C PHE A 247 4.47 3.71 -23.42
N GLY A 248 4.20 2.46 -23.01
CA GLY A 248 4.84 1.28 -23.58
C GLY A 248 4.57 1.14 -25.08
N ARG A 249 3.33 1.42 -25.53
CA ARG A 249 3.00 1.43 -26.97
C ARG A 249 3.65 2.58 -27.71
N ILE A 250 3.69 3.78 -27.12
CA ILE A 250 4.34 4.96 -27.71
C ILE A 250 5.84 4.69 -27.85
N ALA A 251 6.51 4.26 -26.79
CA ALA A 251 7.93 3.95 -26.80
C ALA A 251 8.29 2.88 -27.85
N GLY A 252 7.55 1.75 -27.84
CA GLY A 252 7.80 0.68 -28.81
C GLY A 252 7.60 1.09 -30.25
N LYS A 253 6.55 1.87 -30.55
CA LYS A 253 6.29 2.40 -31.91
C LYS A 253 7.40 3.34 -32.36
N ASN A 254 7.79 4.28 -31.51
CA ASN A 254 8.80 5.29 -31.84
C ASN A 254 10.20 4.68 -31.93
N ALA A 255 10.55 3.75 -31.07
CA ALA A 255 11.81 2.99 -31.14
C ALA A 255 11.92 2.20 -32.47
N ALA A 256 10.83 1.57 -32.90
CA ALA A 256 10.81 0.85 -34.18
C ALA A 256 10.92 1.77 -35.41
N ALA A 257 10.43 3.02 -35.32
CA ALA A 257 10.52 4.00 -36.36
C ALA A 257 11.88 4.75 -36.43
N ASN A 258 12.61 4.74 -35.31
CA ASN A 258 13.92 5.39 -35.20
C ASN A 258 14.99 4.47 -35.81
N LYS A 259 15.30 4.66 -37.11
CA LYS A 259 16.28 3.88 -37.88
C LYS A 259 17.56 4.67 -38.12
#